data_be9fbf4a77192b441ee750d66eba6f61
#
_entry.id   be9fbf4a77192b441ee750d66eba6f61
#
_cell.length_a   1.000
_cell.length_b   1.000
_cell.length_c   1.000
_cell.angle_alpha   90.00
_cell.angle_beta   90.00
_cell.angle_gamma   90.00
#
_symmetry.space_group_name_H-M   'P 1'
#
loop_
_entity.id
_entity.type
_entity.pdbx_description
1 polymer ?
#
loop_
_entity_poly.entity_id
_entity_poly.type
_entity_poly.pdbx_seq_one_letter_code
_entity_poly.pdbx_strand_id
1 'polypeptide(L)'
;MFTNENINTDEIRDKLSLLDKFCHEQGITAEFVIVGGSAMNLLLAKENIVFRGTHDIDIAGLDTTNHDNLYQYLPKLGIEPVDGVLLPEVSEFLNSENIQSFDDDYSNLTVYLPSYEMQACIKSLTDRKKDYEDVMKSGILDRCDIQKLIDLIEEYKDYILNPNPLYSYYPDILVELQKRL
;
A
#
# COMPACT_ATOMS: atom_id res chain seq x y z
N MET A 1 -23.72 -6.17 9.64
CA MET A 1 -23.84 -4.86 8.97
C MET A 1 -22.58 -4.10 9.30
N PHE A 2 -21.60 -4.10 8.40
CA PHE A 2 -20.40 -3.31 8.63
C PHE A 2 -20.78 -1.86 8.35
N THR A 3 -20.66 -1.02 9.37
CA THR A 3 -20.83 0.42 9.23
C THR A 3 -19.74 0.93 8.28
N ASN A 4 -20.10 1.86 7.41
CA ASN A 4 -19.20 2.57 6.47
C ASN A 4 -18.19 3.48 7.20
N GLU A 5 -17.67 3.04 8.32
CA GLU A 5 -16.69 3.79 9.10
C GLU A 5 -15.29 3.50 8.57
N ASN A 6 -14.50 4.55 8.44
CA ASN A 6 -13.10 4.40 8.06
C ASN A 6 -12.35 3.63 9.13
N ILE A 7 -11.63 2.59 8.73
CA ILE A 7 -10.76 1.82 9.63
C ILE A 7 -9.46 2.59 9.89
N ASN A 8 -8.99 2.52 11.12
CA ASN A 8 -7.73 3.10 11.56
C ASN A 8 -6.63 2.03 11.69
N THR A 9 -5.45 2.44 12.14
CA THR A 9 -4.29 1.55 12.30
C THR A 9 -4.57 0.36 13.23
N ASP A 10 -5.28 0.57 14.34
CA ASP A 10 -5.57 -0.50 15.30
C ASP A 10 -6.55 -1.52 14.71
N GLU A 11 -7.55 -1.05 13.98
CA GLU A 11 -8.51 -1.91 13.29
C GLU A 11 -7.84 -2.70 12.14
N ILE A 12 -6.86 -2.12 11.45
CA ILE A 12 -6.05 -2.86 10.47
C ILE A 12 -5.32 -4.01 11.16
N ARG A 13 -4.66 -3.74 12.29
CA ARG A 13 -3.96 -4.75 13.08
C ARG A 13 -4.89 -5.83 13.60
N ASP A 14 -6.06 -5.48 14.09
CA ASP A 14 -7.08 -6.41 14.57
C ASP A 14 -7.55 -7.35 13.44
N LYS A 15 -7.78 -6.82 12.24
CA LYS A 15 -8.19 -7.62 11.07
C LYS A 15 -7.08 -8.55 10.62
N LEU A 16 -5.83 -8.12 10.63
CA LEU A 16 -4.67 -8.98 10.33
C LEU A 16 -4.51 -10.09 11.39
N SER A 17 -4.73 -9.79 12.67
CA SER A 17 -4.70 -10.78 13.73
C SER A 17 -5.81 -11.85 13.58
N LEU A 18 -7.01 -11.43 13.13
CA LEU A 18 -8.08 -12.36 12.80
C LEU A 18 -7.74 -13.24 11.59
N LEU A 19 -7.06 -12.67 10.59
CA LEU A 19 -6.58 -13.42 9.43
C LEU A 19 -5.51 -14.43 9.84
N ASP A 20 -4.55 -14.04 10.68
CA ASP A 20 -3.51 -14.93 11.20
C ASP A 20 -4.12 -16.12 11.98
N LYS A 21 -5.09 -15.83 12.84
CA LYS A 21 -5.83 -16.86 13.55
C LYS A 21 -6.56 -17.83 12.62
N PHE A 22 -7.24 -17.32 11.59
CA PHE A 22 -7.88 -18.16 10.59
C PHE A 22 -6.87 -19.05 9.87
N CYS A 23 -5.75 -18.47 9.42
CA CYS A 23 -4.67 -19.22 8.77
C CYS A 23 -4.12 -20.32 9.68
N HIS A 24 -3.90 -20.01 10.97
CA HIS A 24 -3.46 -21.00 11.94
C HIS A 24 -4.46 -22.16 12.10
N GLU A 25 -5.73 -21.87 12.26
CA GLU A 25 -6.80 -22.87 12.41
C GLU A 25 -6.96 -23.76 11.18
N GLN A 26 -6.68 -23.22 9.99
CA GLN A 26 -6.78 -23.96 8.72
C GLN A 26 -5.46 -24.59 8.26
N GLY A 27 -4.37 -24.38 8.99
CA GLY A 27 -3.03 -24.85 8.58
C GLY A 27 -2.53 -24.17 7.30
N ILE A 28 -2.89 -22.91 7.07
CA ILE A 28 -2.54 -22.09 5.92
C ILE A 28 -1.43 -21.12 6.31
N THR A 29 -0.50 -20.86 5.40
CA THR A 29 0.42 -19.72 5.47
C THR A 29 0.14 -18.75 4.34
N ALA A 30 0.36 -17.46 4.58
CA ALA A 30 0.20 -16.42 3.58
C ALA A 30 1.28 -15.35 3.72
N GLU A 31 1.71 -14.83 2.58
CA GLU A 31 2.67 -13.73 2.45
C GLU A 31 2.11 -12.69 1.48
N PHE A 32 2.18 -11.41 1.82
CA PHE A 32 1.69 -10.32 0.98
C PHE A 32 2.24 -8.96 1.39
N VAL A 33 2.08 -7.98 0.50
CA VAL A 33 2.36 -6.57 0.75
C VAL A 33 1.03 -5.83 0.95
N ILE A 34 0.91 -5.05 2.02
CA ILE A 34 -0.20 -4.11 2.18
C ILE A 34 0.12 -2.86 1.35
N VAL A 35 -0.85 -2.37 0.59
CA VAL A 35 -0.72 -1.19 -0.27
C VAL A 35 -1.85 -0.18 -0.01
N GLY A 36 -1.95 0.87 -0.81
CA GLY A 36 -3.05 1.82 -0.75
C GLY A 36 -3.14 2.63 0.54
N GLY A 37 -4.36 2.94 0.96
CA GLY A 37 -4.63 3.74 2.14
C GLY A 37 -4.21 3.09 3.45
N SER A 38 -4.31 1.76 3.54
CA SER A 38 -3.87 1.00 4.71
C SER A 38 -2.35 1.03 4.89
N ALA A 39 -1.58 0.95 3.80
CA ALA A 39 -0.13 1.13 3.87
C ALA A 39 0.23 2.54 4.35
N MET A 40 -0.46 3.58 3.86
CA MET A 40 -0.27 4.96 4.35
C MET A 40 -0.52 5.06 5.85
N ASN A 41 -1.61 4.48 6.35
CA ASN A 41 -1.91 4.48 7.78
C ASN A 41 -0.79 3.85 8.60
N LEU A 42 -0.34 2.67 8.20
CA LEU A 42 0.67 1.92 8.94
C LEU A 42 2.05 2.59 8.88
N LEU A 43 2.46 3.10 7.71
CA LEU A 43 3.74 3.80 7.53
C LEU A 43 3.79 5.10 8.35
N LEU A 44 2.75 5.92 8.27
CA LEU A 44 2.71 7.21 8.96
C LEU A 44 2.51 7.05 10.47
N ALA A 45 1.83 5.99 10.93
CA ALA A 45 1.71 5.68 12.34
C ALA A 45 3.06 5.38 13.01
N LYS A 46 4.03 4.80 12.28
CA LYS A 46 5.41 4.62 12.77
C LYS A 46 6.08 5.94 13.13
N GLU A 47 5.67 7.02 12.49
CA GLU A 47 6.18 8.40 12.69
C GLU A 47 5.27 9.24 13.60
N ASN A 48 4.29 8.62 14.26
CA ASN A 48 3.25 9.28 15.06
C ASN A 48 2.43 10.31 14.28
N ILE A 49 2.29 10.11 12.97
CA ILE A 49 1.46 10.95 12.10
C ILE A 49 0.10 10.28 11.94
N VAL A 50 -0.97 11.02 12.24
CA VAL A 50 -2.34 10.55 12.02
C VAL A 50 -2.69 10.74 10.55
N PHE A 51 -3.09 9.66 9.90
CA PHE A 51 -3.60 9.66 8.53
C PHE A 51 -5.11 9.41 8.54
N ARG A 52 -5.79 9.84 7.50
CA ARG A 52 -7.23 9.53 7.35
C ARG A 52 -7.47 8.02 7.34
N GLY A 53 -8.59 7.58 7.84
CA GLY A 53 -9.00 6.18 7.76
C GLY A 53 -9.19 5.69 6.32
N THR A 54 -9.19 4.39 6.13
CA THR A 54 -9.46 3.71 4.86
C THR A 54 -10.68 2.81 5.00
N HIS A 55 -11.31 2.41 3.87
CA HIS A 55 -12.50 1.55 3.90
C HIS A 55 -12.15 0.06 3.92
N ASP A 56 -11.03 -0.30 3.34
CA ASP A 56 -10.56 -1.67 3.09
C ASP A 56 -9.05 -1.76 3.28
N ILE A 57 -8.56 -2.99 3.27
CA ILE A 57 -7.14 -3.29 3.30
C ILE A 57 -6.78 -3.86 1.94
N ASP A 58 -6.10 -3.06 1.11
CA ASP A 58 -5.59 -3.51 -0.17
C ASP A 58 -4.30 -4.30 0.03
N ILE A 59 -4.22 -5.49 -0.55
CA ILE A 59 -3.03 -6.33 -0.53
C ILE A 59 -2.59 -6.70 -1.95
N ALA A 60 -1.30 -6.92 -2.13
CA ALA A 60 -0.72 -7.32 -3.40
C ALA A 60 0.35 -8.41 -3.20
N GLY A 61 0.63 -9.16 -4.27
CA GLY A 61 1.64 -10.23 -4.24
C GLY A 61 1.29 -11.36 -3.30
N LEU A 62 0.01 -11.70 -3.17
CA LEU A 62 -0.42 -12.78 -2.27
C LEU A 62 0.13 -14.12 -2.72
N ASP A 63 0.99 -14.69 -1.88
CA ASP A 63 1.45 -16.07 -1.94
C ASP A 63 0.89 -16.85 -0.74
N THR A 64 0.27 -18.00 -0.98
CA THR A 64 -0.38 -18.79 0.07
C THR A 64 -0.42 -20.27 -0.27
N THR A 65 -0.45 -21.11 0.76
CA THR A 65 -0.57 -22.56 0.62
C THR A 65 -1.98 -23.05 0.23
N ASN A 66 -3.01 -22.19 0.37
CA ASN A 66 -4.37 -22.52 -0.03
C ASN A 66 -5.15 -21.28 -0.48
N HIS A 67 -5.12 -20.98 -1.77
CA HIS A 67 -5.79 -19.83 -2.37
C HIS A 67 -7.31 -19.86 -2.18
N ASP A 68 -7.96 -20.98 -2.43
CA ASP A 68 -9.43 -21.07 -2.43
C ASP A 68 -10.02 -20.71 -1.05
N ASN A 69 -9.49 -21.30 0.00
CA ASN A 69 -9.96 -21.02 1.36
C ASN A 69 -9.68 -19.57 1.77
N LEU A 70 -8.50 -19.06 1.42
CA LEU A 70 -8.11 -17.72 1.79
C LEU A 70 -8.94 -16.66 1.06
N TYR A 71 -9.10 -16.78 -0.26
CA TYR A 71 -9.91 -15.86 -1.07
C TYR A 71 -11.40 -15.81 -0.65
N GLN A 72 -11.93 -16.89 -0.09
CA GLN A 72 -13.29 -16.88 0.47
C GLN A 72 -13.37 -16.15 1.81
N TYR A 73 -12.28 -16.05 2.54
CA TYR A 73 -12.23 -15.44 3.87
C TYR A 73 -11.87 -13.95 3.85
N LEU A 74 -10.95 -13.54 2.97
CA LEU A 74 -10.45 -12.15 2.88
C LEU A 74 -11.57 -11.10 2.82
N PRO A 75 -12.63 -11.26 1.99
CA PRO A 75 -13.70 -10.26 1.91
C PRO A 75 -14.47 -10.07 3.21
N LYS A 76 -14.53 -11.09 4.07
CA LYS A 76 -15.19 -11.02 5.39
C LYS A 76 -14.47 -10.06 6.34
N LEU A 77 -13.19 -9.84 6.09
CA LEU A 77 -12.35 -8.90 6.84
C LEU A 77 -12.19 -7.55 6.12
N GLY A 78 -12.77 -7.38 4.93
CA GLY A 78 -12.55 -6.21 4.09
C GLY A 78 -11.11 -6.12 3.57
N ILE A 79 -10.51 -7.27 3.27
CA ILE A 79 -9.17 -7.37 2.67
C ILE A 79 -9.33 -7.73 1.19
N GLU A 80 -8.72 -6.94 0.31
CA GLU A 80 -8.90 -7.04 -1.14
C GLU A 80 -7.54 -7.19 -1.86
N PRO A 81 -7.32 -8.28 -2.61
CA PRO A 81 -6.18 -8.38 -3.52
C PRO A 81 -6.32 -7.41 -4.71
N VAL A 82 -5.28 -6.63 -5.00
CA VAL A 82 -5.31 -5.54 -6.00
C VAL A 82 -4.16 -5.58 -7.03
N ASP A 83 -3.51 -6.72 -7.20
CA ASP A 83 -2.34 -6.88 -8.08
C ASP A 83 -2.52 -6.31 -9.50
N GLY A 84 -3.68 -6.53 -10.10
CA GLY A 84 -3.94 -6.15 -11.49
C GLY A 84 -4.14 -4.66 -11.74
N VAL A 85 -4.13 -3.82 -10.70
CA VAL A 85 -4.39 -2.37 -10.80
C VAL A 85 -3.25 -1.52 -10.25
N LEU A 86 -2.16 -2.15 -9.80
CA LEU A 86 -0.99 -1.45 -9.26
C LEU A 86 0.03 -1.11 -10.35
N LEU A 87 0.64 0.05 -10.20
CA LEU A 87 1.82 0.47 -10.94
C LEU A 87 2.78 1.18 -9.96
N PRO A 88 4.03 0.76 -9.81
CA PRO A 88 4.63 -0.44 -10.42
C PRO A 88 3.95 -1.74 -10.01
N GLU A 89 4.07 -2.76 -10.85
CA GLU A 89 3.61 -4.09 -10.47
C GLU A 89 4.39 -4.62 -9.25
N VAL A 90 3.72 -5.37 -8.40
CA VAL A 90 4.35 -5.84 -7.16
C VAL A 90 5.58 -6.74 -7.41
N SER A 91 5.58 -7.48 -8.51
CA SER A 91 6.73 -8.28 -8.95
C SER A 91 8.00 -7.45 -9.21
N GLU A 92 7.85 -6.17 -9.52
CA GLU A 92 8.96 -5.24 -9.78
C GLU A 92 9.70 -4.86 -8.49
N PHE A 93 9.04 -4.88 -7.34
CA PHE A 93 9.63 -4.41 -6.09
C PHE A 93 9.63 -5.42 -4.93
N LEU A 94 9.04 -6.63 -5.07
CA LEU A 94 8.87 -7.60 -3.98
C LEU A 94 10.18 -8.07 -3.34
N ASN A 95 11.26 -8.21 -3.92
CA ASN A 95 12.53 -8.66 -3.35
C ASN A 95 13.60 -7.55 -3.36
N SER A 96 13.18 -6.29 -3.24
CA SER A 96 14.05 -5.13 -3.32
C SER A 96 14.06 -4.33 -2.02
N GLU A 97 14.92 -3.31 -1.97
CA GLU A 97 14.90 -2.29 -0.91
C GLU A 97 13.65 -1.38 -0.91
N ASN A 98 12.70 -1.63 -1.82
CA ASN A 98 11.44 -0.90 -1.93
C ASN A 98 10.33 -1.49 -1.08
N ILE A 99 10.58 -2.57 -0.35
CA ILE A 99 9.68 -3.11 0.67
C ILE A 99 10.37 -3.20 2.03
N GLN A 100 9.57 -3.24 3.08
CA GLN A 100 10.01 -3.44 4.45
C GLN A 100 9.09 -4.42 5.18
N SER A 101 9.63 -5.18 6.12
CA SER A 101 8.82 -6.06 6.95
C SER A 101 7.87 -5.24 7.83
N PHE A 102 6.67 -5.75 8.01
CA PHE A 102 5.74 -5.25 9.01
C PHE A 102 6.00 -5.99 10.33
N ASP A 103 6.30 -5.24 11.38
CA ASP A 103 6.89 -5.75 12.63
C ASP A 103 5.89 -6.39 13.61
N ASP A 104 4.67 -6.69 13.21
CA ASP A 104 3.73 -7.42 14.04
C ASP A 104 4.03 -8.92 14.06
N ASP A 105 3.79 -9.53 15.21
CA ASP A 105 4.17 -10.91 15.48
C ASP A 105 3.03 -11.87 15.07
N TYR A 106 3.03 -12.26 13.80
CA TYR A 106 2.08 -13.24 13.26
C TYR A 106 2.72 -14.62 13.14
N SER A 107 1.94 -15.66 13.41
CA SER A 107 2.43 -17.05 13.35
C SER A 107 2.36 -17.63 11.92
N ASN A 108 1.37 -17.24 11.16
CA ASN A 108 1.05 -17.80 9.84
C ASN A 108 1.06 -16.78 8.70
N LEU A 109 1.24 -15.49 9.03
CA LEU A 109 1.35 -14.41 8.05
C LEU A 109 2.76 -13.86 7.99
N THR A 110 3.22 -13.56 6.78
CA THR A 110 4.37 -12.70 6.50
C THR A 110 3.87 -11.46 5.80
N VAL A 111 3.92 -10.32 6.46
CA VAL A 111 3.35 -9.06 5.98
C VAL A 111 4.45 -8.05 5.70
N TYR A 112 4.38 -7.42 4.54
CA TYR A 112 5.27 -6.33 4.13
C TYR A 112 4.51 -5.05 3.91
N LEU A 113 5.24 -3.94 4.00
CA LEU A 113 4.83 -2.61 3.55
C LEU A 113 5.77 -2.13 2.44
N PRO A 114 5.31 -1.30 1.51
CA PRO A 114 6.24 -0.58 0.63
C PRO A 114 7.18 0.32 1.45
N SER A 115 8.33 0.67 0.89
CA SER A 115 9.10 1.82 1.39
C SER A 115 8.28 3.11 1.27
N TYR A 116 8.68 4.18 1.95
CA TYR A 116 8.01 5.49 1.81
C TYR A 116 8.00 5.97 0.36
N GLU A 117 9.14 5.82 -0.33
CA GLU A 117 9.29 6.22 -1.73
C GLU A 117 8.39 5.38 -2.65
N MET A 118 8.36 4.06 -2.47
CA MET A 118 7.52 3.19 -3.30
C MET A 118 6.04 3.46 -3.05
N GLN A 119 5.61 3.66 -1.81
CA GLN A 119 4.22 4.01 -1.50
C GLN A 119 3.82 5.37 -2.11
N ALA A 120 4.69 6.37 -2.00
CA ALA A 120 4.47 7.67 -2.63
C ALA A 120 4.45 7.55 -4.16
N CYS A 121 5.33 6.74 -4.76
CA CYS A 121 5.36 6.48 -6.20
C CYS A 121 4.05 5.85 -6.67
N ILE A 122 3.59 4.78 -6.06
CA ILE A 122 2.33 4.10 -6.40
C ILE A 122 1.16 5.10 -6.41
N LYS A 123 1.06 5.94 -5.39
CA LYS A 123 0.02 6.97 -5.30
C LYS A 123 0.19 8.11 -6.31
N SER A 124 1.42 8.43 -6.70
CA SER A 124 1.71 9.48 -7.68
C SER A 124 1.33 9.10 -9.10
N LEU A 125 1.28 7.79 -9.41
CA LEU A 125 1.02 7.27 -10.75
C LEU A 125 -0.47 6.98 -11.02
N THR A 126 -1.37 7.38 -10.12
CA THR A 126 -2.82 7.28 -10.32
C THR A 126 -3.39 8.59 -10.88
N ASP A 127 -4.59 8.54 -11.45
CA ASP A 127 -5.37 9.70 -11.88
C ASP A 127 -6.36 10.19 -10.81
N ARG A 128 -6.23 9.69 -9.57
CA ARG A 128 -7.15 10.00 -8.47
C ARG A 128 -6.65 11.20 -7.66
N LYS A 129 -7.48 12.24 -7.60
CA LYS A 129 -7.20 13.44 -6.79
C LYS A 129 -6.88 13.12 -5.32
N LYS A 130 -7.56 12.12 -4.77
CA LYS A 130 -7.35 11.66 -3.40
C LYS A 130 -5.92 11.16 -3.16
N ASP A 131 -5.37 10.40 -4.12
CA ASP A 131 -3.99 9.91 -4.03
C ASP A 131 -2.98 11.04 -4.15
N TYR A 132 -3.23 12.00 -5.04
CA TYR A 132 -2.43 13.23 -5.11
C TYR A 132 -2.42 13.99 -3.79
N GLU A 133 -3.58 14.20 -3.17
CA GLU A 133 -3.69 14.86 -1.87
C GLU A 133 -3.00 14.06 -0.75
N ASP A 134 -3.07 12.73 -0.79
CA ASP A 134 -2.35 11.87 0.15
C ASP A 134 -0.83 12.08 0.04
N VAL A 135 -0.28 12.16 -1.17
CA VAL A 135 1.15 12.43 -1.38
C VAL A 135 1.53 13.84 -0.89
N MET A 136 0.75 14.85 -1.27
CA MET A 136 1.12 16.25 -1.06
C MET A 136 0.88 16.76 0.38
N LYS A 137 -0.09 16.17 1.10
CA LYS A 137 -0.57 16.73 2.38
C LYS A 137 -0.35 15.82 3.59
N SER A 138 -0.03 14.54 3.41
CA SER A 138 0.09 13.59 4.53
C SER A 138 1.39 13.71 5.33
N GLY A 139 2.41 14.34 4.78
CA GLY A 139 3.75 14.37 5.35
C GLY A 139 4.66 13.21 4.89
N ILE A 140 4.17 12.32 4.00
CA ILE A 140 5.00 11.21 3.50
C ILE A 140 6.26 11.69 2.79
N LEU A 141 6.19 12.82 2.07
CA LEU A 141 7.35 13.37 1.34
C LEU A 141 8.50 13.78 2.26
N ASP A 142 8.21 14.11 3.52
CA ASP A 142 9.25 14.46 4.50
C ASP A 142 10.02 13.21 5.00
N ARG A 143 9.56 12.01 4.62
CA ARG A 143 10.17 10.72 4.97
C ARG A 143 10.83 10.03 3.77
N CYS A 144 10.66 10.58 2.56
CA CYS A 144 11.22 10.04 1.35
C CYS A 144 12.64 10.57 1.08
N ASP A 145 13.49 9.71 0.53
CA ASP A 145 14.59 10.16 -0.29
C ASP A 145 14.01 10.74 -1.58
N ILE A 146 14.09 12.06 -1.73
CA ILE A 146 13.44 12.79 -2.81
C ILE A 146 13.98 12.39 -4.17
N GLN A 147 15.31 12.22 -4.30
CA GLN A 147 15.90 11.80 -5.58
C GLN A 147 15.44 10.40 -5.97
N LYS A 148 15.43 9.46 -5.01
CA LYS A 148 14.94 8.09 -5.26
C LYS A 148 13.46 8.10 -5.68
N LEU A 149 12.63 8.93 -5.07
CA LEU A 149 11.23 9.06 -5.46
C LEU A 149 11.05 9.62 -6.88
N ILE A 150 11.85 10.62 -7.25
CA ILE A 150 11.86 11.16 -8.61
C ILE A 150 12.23 10.05 -9.60
N ASP A 151 13.31 9.32 -9.33
CA ASP A 151 13.80 8.26 -10.20
C ASP A 151 12.73 7.16 -10.40
N LEU A 152 12.03 6.77 -9.34
CA LEU A 152 10.91 5.81 -9.43
C LEU A 152 9.75 6.32 -10.27
N ILE A 153 9.32 7.57 -10.09
CA ILE A 153 8.23 8.16 -10.89
C ILE A 153 8.65 8.25 -12.36
N GLU A 154 9.87 8.70 -12.64
CA GLU A 154 10.40 8.81 -14.00
C GLU A 154 10.50 7.44 -14.70
N GLU A 155 10.86 6.38 -13.96
CA GLU A 155 10.94 5.02 -14.49
C GLU A 155 9.57 4.48 -14.91
N TYR A 156 8.52 4.73 -14.09
CA TYR A 156 7.23 4.07 -14.28
C TYR A 156 6.13 4.94 -14.92
N LYS A 157 6.31 6.25 -15.05
CA LYS A 157 5.28 7.16 -15.58
C LYS A 157 4.78 6.80 -16.99
N ASP A 158 5.62 6.21 -17.81
CA ASP A 158 5.28 5.85 -19.19
C ASP A 158 4.42 4.57 -19.31
N TYR A 159 4.27 3.83 -18.21
CA TYR A 159 3.44 2.62 -18.14
C TYR A 159 2.01 2.90 -17.64
N ILE A 160 1.66 4.14 -17.33
CA ILE A 160 0.31 4.53 -16.91
C ILE A 160 -0.68 4.24 -18.04
N LEU A 161 -1.82 3.60 -17.71
CA LEU A 161 -2.85 3.22 -18.69
C LEU A 161 -3.43 4.41 -19.46
N ASN A 162 -3.45 5.60 -18.86
CA ASN A 162 -3.85 6.84 -19.49
C ASN A 162 -2.71 7.87 -19.39
N PRO A 163 -1.73 7.79 -20.26
CA PRO A 163 -0.51 8.60 -20.15
C PRO A 163 -0.69 10.09 -20.50
N ASN A 164 -1.93 10.56 -20.71
CA ASN A 164 -2.16 11.98 -21.00
C ASN A 164 -1.83 12.82 -19.76
N PRO A 165 -0.77 13.65 -19.80
CA PRO A 165 -0.36 14.47 -18.65
C PRO A 165 -1.44 15.43 -18.15
N LEU A 166 -2.44 15.75 -18.96
CA LEU A 166 -3.57 16.61 -18.57
C LEU A 166 -4.52 15.95 -17.54
N TYR A 167 -4.49 14.61 -17.46
CA TYR A 167 -5.34 13.84 -16.55
C TYR A 167 -4.55 13.13 -15.44
N SER A 168 -3.23 13.32 -15.39
CA SER A 168 -2.33 12.71 -14.41
C SER A 168 -1.79 13.77 -13.46
N TYR A 169 -1.59 13.40 -12.21
CA TYR A 169 -1.05 14.28 -11.18
C TYR A 169 0.47 14.21 -11.04
N TYR A 170 1.13 13.18 -11.58
CA TYR A 170 2.58 13.03 -11.45
C TYR A 170 3.40 14.22 -11.93
N PRO A 171 3.00 14.97 -12.98
CA PRO A 171 3.79 16.14 -13.41
C PRO A 171 3.87 17.22 -12.32
N ASP A 172 2.76 17.50 -11.65
CA ASP A 172 2.72 18.48 -10.54
C ASP A 172 3.51 17.99 -9.34
N ILE A 173 3.47 16.68 -9.05
CA ILE A 173 4.26 16.05 -7.99
C ILE A 173 5.75 16.19 -8.31
N LEU A 174 6.19 15.89 -9.53
CA LEU A 174 7.60 16.05 -9.94
C LEU A 174 8.09 17.50 -9.79
N VAL A 175 7.25 18.48 -10.14
CA VAL A 175 7.58 19.91 -9.93
C VAL A 175 7.78 20.21 -8.44
N GLU A 176 6.94 19.67 -7.57
CA GLU A 176 7.09 19.84 -6.11
C GLU A 176 8.35 19.15 -5.59
N LEU A 177 8.62 17.92 -6.05
CA LEU A 177 9.83 17.19 -5.64
C LEU A 177 11.11 17.91 -6.05
N GLN A 178 11.15 18.49 -7.26
CA GLN A 178 12.31 19.29 -7.72
C GLN A 178 12.60 20.49 -6.83
N LYS A 179 11.60 21.08 -6.18
CA LYS A 179 11.78 22.18 -5.25
C LYS A 179 12.38 21.73 -3.89
N ARG A 180 12.32 20.43 -3.61
CA ARG A 180 12.80 19.84 -2.34
C ARG A 180 14.23 19.31 -2.43
N LEU A 181 14.81 19.25 -3.66
CA LEU A 181 16.23 18.95 -3.88
C LEU A 181 17.11 20.15 -3.53
#